data_999c2103847a125a68568e2b84e0b1c0
#
_entry.id   999c2103847a125a68568e2b84e0b1c0
#
_cell.length_a   1.000
_cell.length_b   1.000
_cell.length_c   1.000
_cell.angle_alpha   90.00
_cell.angle_beta   90.00
_cell.angle_gamma   90.00
#
_symmetry.space_group_name_H-M   'P 1'
#
loop_
_entity.id
_entity.type
_entity.pdbx_description
1 polymer ?
#
loop_
_entity_poly.entity_id
_entity_poly.type
_entity_poly.pdbx_seq_one_letter_code
_entity_poly.pdbx_strand_id
1 'polypeptide(L)'
;MKLGDAAGLSVLNIRKNPVRTLLTILGLGVGIGAILTVWTLGGAGQTQVEAEIARLGVDKVWITADNFSERTLQAEDGALVTAATGAPACAGAATLGAVLLGDTPAYAQLSGLDANAEEVHALHVETGRFFLPGEFLAGDTVTVVDHALAVALSPENPQALVGQRLTVGNRQMRVVGIVSDQTVQLWSACEGTAYMPLTTFLDTFRGQVQELTLSIPKGLQADAVAETALAALSAAGGDFDAMSLAEEIDAAKAVIRIFVMVLACVAAVCMFTGGIGVMNILLVSVRERRREIGVMKAVGGTSAQVGLLFLLEAASYAVLGGILGVALGGIMVRVFGGWIGLQAALTLETVLPTLAGATVLGLIFGVAPALRAARMVPVEALRQE
;
A
#
# COMPACT_ATOMS: atom_id res chain seq x y z
N MET A 1 -4.60 22.89 45.33
CA MET A 1 -4.18 23.48 44.01
C MET A 1 -5.14 22.96 42.97
N LYS A 2 -5.82 23.83 42.25
CA LYS A 2 -6.68 23.41 41.12
C LYS A 2 -5.77 23.00 39.95
N LEU A 3 -6.18 22.03 39.16
CA LEU A 3 -5.41 21.55 37.97
C LEU A 3 -5.02 22.69 36.99
N GLY A 4 -5.88 23.72 36.89
CA GLY A 4 -5.62 24.91 36.09
C GLY A 4 -4.42 25.77 36.55
N ASP A 5 -4.22 25.87 37.89
CA ASP A 5 -3.11 26.64 38.48
C ASP A 5 -1.79 25.91 38.22
N ALA A 6 -1.80 24.56 38.23
CA ALA A 6 -0.63 23.74 37.96
C ALA A 6 -0.22 23.82 36.48
N ALA A 7 -1.17 23.83 35.53
CA ALA A 7 -0.89 24.00 34.10
C ALA A 7 -0.33 25.39 33.81
N GLY A 8 -0.85 26.45 34.44
CA GLY A 8 -0.32 27.83 34.28
C GLY A 8 1.11 27.96 34.79
N LEU A 9 1.46 27.32 35.90
CA LEU A 9 2.84 27.29 36.41
C LEU A 9 3.79 26.53 35.52
N SER A 10 3.34 25.43 34.85
CA SER A 10 4.13 24.65 33.91
C SER A 10 4.50 25.50 32.69
N VAL A 11 3.57 26.29 32.15
CA VAL A 11 3.83 27.19 30.98
C VAL A 11 4.80 28.33 31.33
N LEU A 12 4.71 28.89 32.56
CA LEU A 12 5.64 29.93 33.01
C LEU A 12 7.10 29.39 33.13
N ASN A 13 7.25 28.13 33.53
CA ASN A 13 8.55 27.49 33.70
C ASN A 13 9.25 27.20 32.37
N ILE A 14 8.50 26.85 31.34
CA ILE A 14 8.99 26.64 29.96
C ILE A 14 9.70 27.93 29.47
N ARG A 15 9.24 29.10 29.87
CA ARG A 15 9.83 30.40 29.46
C ARG A 15 11.14 30.75 30.15
N LYS A 16 11.47 30.18 31.32
CA LYS A 16 12.68 30.51 32.08
C LYS A 16 13.99 30.06 31.43
N ASN A 17 13.96 28.94 30.69
CA ASN A 17 15.14 28.37 30.00
C ASN A 17 14.81 27.99 28.54
N PRO A 18 14.66 28.96 27.64
CA PRO A 18 14.07 28.74 26.30
C PRO A 18 14.90 27.80 25.41
N VAL A 19 16.24 27.90 25.45
CA VAL A 19 17.12 27.07 24.62
C VAL A 19 17.04 25.58 25.00
N ARG A 20 17.03 25.29 26.31
CA ARG A 20 16.93 23.92 26.82
C ARG A 20 15.57 23.30 26.48
N THR A 21 14.52 24.05 26.70
CA THR A 21 13.15 23.68 26.37
C THR A 21 12.98 23.40 24.87
N LEU A 22 13.50 24.32 24.03
CA LEU A 22 13.46 24.15 22.57
C LEU A 22 14.17 22.88 22.12
N LEU A 23 15.37 22.63 22.59
CA LEU A 23 16.15 21.43 22.23
C LEU A 23 15.43 20.14 22.63
N THR A 24 14.73 20.13 23.75
CA THR A 24 13.97 18.96 24.20
C THR A 24 12.73 18.72 23.36
N ILE A 25 11.96 19.79 23.13
CA ILE A 25 10.77 19.72 22.27
C ILE A 25 11.16 19.30 20.86
N LEU A 26 12.29 19.83 20.32
CA LEU A 26 12.84 19.42 19.04
C LEU A 26 13.22 17.92 19.04
N GLY A 27 13.99 17.46 20.04
CA GLY A 27 14.42 16.05 20.11
C GLY A 27 13.24 15.10 20.16
N LEU A 28 12.25 15.41 21.00
CA LEU A 28 11.01 14.62 21.08
C LEU A 28 10.19 14.74 19.80
N GLY A 29 10.07 15.95 19.25
CA GLY A 29 9.33 16.23 18.02
C GLY A 29 9.90 15.51 16.81
N VAL A 30 11.21 15.44 16.65
CA VAL A 30 11.87 14.68 15.58
C VAL A 30 11.57 13.18 15.71
N GLY A 31 11.64 12.61 16.93
CA GLY A 31 11.31 11.21 17.16
C GLY A 31 9.85 10.89 16.81
N ILE A 32 8.91 11.73 17.25
CA ILE A 32 7.48 11.58 16.96
C ILE A 32 7.21 11.78 15.46
N GLY A 33 7.81 12.79 14.85
CA GLY A 33 7.71 13.06 13.42
C GLY A 33 8.23 11.90 12.57
N ALA A 34 9.34 11.29 12.97
CA ALA A 34 9.89 10.10 12.31
C ALA A 34 8.93 8.91 12.36
N ILE A 35 8.35 8.61 13.53
CA ILE A 35 7.35 7.53 13.67
C ILE A 35 6.14 7.80 12.79
N LEU A 36 5.61 9.02 12.83
CA LEU A 36 4.44 9.41 12.03
C LEU A 36 4.74 9.28 10.53
N THR A 37 5.92 9.71 10.09
CA THR A 37 6.35 9.59 8.69
C THR A 37 6.45 8.14 8.25
N VAL A 38 7.13 7.30 9.03
CA VAL A 38 7.29 5.86 8.73
C VAL A 38 5.94 5.16 8.67
N TRP A 39 5.07 5.44 9.64
CA TRP A 39 3.74 4.81 9.67
C TRP A 39 2.87 5.24 8.48
N THR A 40 2.86 6.53 8.17
CA THR A 40 2.02 7.07 7.09
C THR A 40 2.53 6.65 5.71
N LEU A 41 3.84 6.79 5.44
CA LEU A 41 4.42 6.37 4.15
C LEU A 41 4.45 4.85 4.00
N GLY A 42 4.72 4.11 5.08
CA GLY A 42 4.70 2.66 5.09
C GLY A 42 3.31 2.11 4.78
N GLY A 43 2.28 2.65 5.41
CA GLY A 43 0.88 2.29 5.13
C GLY A 43 0.45 2.65 3.71
N ALA A 44 0.78 3.85 3.23
CA ALA A 44 0.48 4.26 1.87
C ALA A 44 1.21 3.39 0.83
N GLY A 45 2.49 3.05 1.08
CA GLY A 45 3.26 2.14 0.24
C GLY A 45 2.66 0.74 0.19
N GLN A 46 2.23 0.21 1.32
CA GLN A 46 1.54 -1.09 1.37
C GLN A 46 0.24 -1.06 0.56
N THR A 47 -0.59 -0.03 0.73
CA THR A 47 -1.84 0.11 -0.03
C THR A 47 -1.59 0.26 -1.54
N GLN A 48 -0.53 1.00 -1.93
CA GLN A 48 -0.14 1.13 -3.33
C GLN A 48 0.30 -0.20 -3.92
N VAL A 49 1.11 -0.96 -3.20
CA VAL A 49 1.55 -2.30 -3.62
C VAL A 49 0.37 -3.26 -3.70
N GLU A 50 -0.55 -3.24 -2.72
CA GLU A 50 -1.77 -4.06 -2.76
C GLU A 50 -2.67 -3.70 -3.95
N ALA A 51 -2.80 -2.41 -4.29
CA ALA A 51 -3.55 -1.97 -5.45
C ALA A 51 -2.89 -2.41 -6.77
N GLU A 52 -1.56 -2.33 -6.86
CA GLU A 52 -0.81 -2.76 -8.04
C GLU A 52 -0.86 -4.28 -8.23
N ILE A 53 -0.74 -5.01 -7.13
CA ILE A 53 -0.88 -6.46 -7.05
C ILE A 53 -2.30 -6.89 -7.46
N ALA A 54 -3.35 -6.20 -6.98
CA ALA A 54 -4.72 -6.50 -7.38
C ALA A 54 -4.94 -6.33 -8.88
N ARG A 55 -4.25 -5.37 -9.51
CA ARG A 55 -4.25 -5.21 -10.97
C ARG A 55 -3.55 -6.36 -11.70
N LEU A 56 -2.54 -6.97 -11.11
CA LEU A 56 -1.84 -8.13 -11.66
C LEU A 56 -2.67 -9.42 -11.61
N GLY A 57 -3.84 -9.40 -10.95
CA GLY A 57 -4.76 -10.55 -10.89
C GLY A 57 -4.31 -11.59 -9.87
N VAL A 58 -4.14 -11.19 -8.63
CA VAL A 58 -3.82 -12.07 -7.48
C VAL A 58 -4.80 -13.23 -7.31
N ASP A 59 -6.03 -13.01 -7.75
CA ASP A 59 -7.12 -13.98 -7.70
C ASP A 59 -7.09 -14.89 -8.93
N LYS A 60 -5.92 -15.04 -9.60
CA LYS A 60 -5.81 -15.85 -10.81
C LYS A 60 -4.82 -16.97 -10.65
N VAL A 61 -5.16 -18.10 -11.28
CA VAL A 61 -4.24 -19.19 -11.53
C VAL A 61 -4.06 -19.30 -13.04
N TRP A 62 -2.83 -19.36 -13.48
CA TRP A 62 -2.47 -19.61 -14.88
C TRP A 62 -2.05 -21.06 -15.01
N ILE A 63 -2.64 -21.76 -15.98
CA ILE A 63 -2.25 -23.13 -16.30
C ILE A 63 -1.68 -23.11 -17.72
N THR A 64 -0.49 -23.65 -17.86
CA THR A 64 0.21 -23.79 -19.12
C THR A 64 0.57 -25.24 -19.37
N ALA A 65 0.75 -25.64 -20.63
CA ALA A 65 1.27 -26.96 -20.93
C ALA A 65 2.73 -27.06 -20.50
N ASP A 66 3.10 -28.13 -19.80
CA ASP A 66 4.51 -28.43 -19.53
C ASP A 66 5.25 -28.64 -20.86
N ASN A 67 6.53 -28.25 -20.89
CA ASN A 67 7.40 -28.40 -22.06
C ASN A 67 7.53 -29.84 -22.56
N PHE A 68 7.18 -30.82 -21.76
CA PHE A 68 7.22 -32.24 -22.06
C PHE A 68 5.83 -32.86 -22.28
N SER A 69 4.76 -32.05 -22.21
CA SER A 69 3.40 -32.54 -22.40
C SER A 69 3.16 -32.96 -23.84
N GLU A 70 2.65 -34.17 -24.04
CA GLU A 70 2.25 -34.67 -25.37
C GLU A 70 0.94 -34.02 -25.86
N ARG A 71 0.16 -33.41 -24.93
CA ARG A 71 -1.11 -32.74 -25.22
C ARG A 71 -1.00 -31.23 -25.01
N THR A 72 -1.45 -30.47 -25.97
CA THR A 72 -1.62 -29.01 -25.85
C THR A 72 -2.98 -28.69 -25.25
N LEU A 73 -3.08 -27.51 -24.62
CA LEU A 73 -4.34 -26.96 -24.15
C LEU A 73 -5.32 -26.75 -25.29
N GLN A 74 -6.60 -26.96 -25.03
CA GLN A 74 -7.71 -26.77 -25.95
C GLN A 74 -8.72 -25.77 -25.39
N ALA A 75 -9.50 -25.11 -26.22
CA ALA A 75 -10.53 -24.18 -25.75
C ALA A 75 -11.57 -24.85 -24.83
N GLU A 76 -11.83 -26.14 -25.05
CA GLU A 76 -12.77 -26.96 -24.27
C GLU A 76 -12.30 -27.26 -22.84
N ASP A 77 -10.99 -27.19 -22.61
CA ASP A 77 -10.40 -27.44 -21.29
C ASP A 77 -10.83 -26.39 -20.26
N GLY A 78 -11.14 -25.16 -20.70
CA GLY A 78 -11.71 -24.13 -19.83
C GLY A 78 -13.05 -24.54 -19.22
N ALA A 79 -13.94 -25.17 -19.99
CA ALA A 79 -15.21 -25.68 -19.49
C ALA A 79 -15.02 -26.87 -18.53
N LEU A 80 -14.07 -27.76 -18.83
CA LEU A 80 -13.73 -28.90 -17.97
C LEU A 80 -13.25 -28.43 -16.60
N VAL A 81 -12.32 -27.49 -16.59
CA VAL A 81 -11.73 -26.92 -15.37
C VAL A 81 -12.76 -26.15 -14.57
N THR A 82 -13.60 -25.35 -15.23
CA THR A 82 -14.69 -24.62 -14.57
C THR A 82 -15.67 -25.59 -13.89
N ALA A 83 -16.02 -26.69 -14.55
CA ALA A 83 -16.90 -27.71 -13.97
C ALA A 83 -16.28 -28.42 -12.76
N ALA A 84 -14.96 -28.64 -12.77
CA ALA A 84 -14.25 -29.34 -11.69
C ALA A 84 -14.00 -28.46 -10.47
N THR A 85 -13.67 -27.19 -10.69
CA THR A 85 -13.21 -26.25 -9.63
C THR A 85 -14.30 -25.30 -9.15
N GLY A 86 -15.34 -25.06 -9.96
CA GLY A 86 -16.33 -23.99 -9.74
C GLY A 86 -15.77 -22.59 -9.98
N ALA A 87 -14.51 -22.47 -10.44
CA ALA A 87 -13.88 -21.21 -10.77
C ALA A 87 -14.01 -20.95 -12.28
N PRO A 88 -14.47 -19.76 -12.73
CA PRO A 88 -14.52 -19.45 -14.14
C PRO A 88 -13.12 -19.46 -14.75
N ALA A 89 -12.97 -20.16 -15.86
CA ALA A 89 -11.74 -20.27 -16.61
C ALA A 89 -11.87 -19.70 -18.01
N CYS A 90 -10.82 -19.05 -18.50
CA CYS A 90 -10.70 -18.49 -19.84
C CYS A 90 -9.50 -19.10 -20.56
N ALA A 91 -9.73 -19.65 -21.73
CA ALA A 91 -8.67 -20.09 -22.63
C ALA A 91 -8.11 -18.89 -23.40
N GLY A 92 -6.78 -18.81 -23.46
CA GLY A 92 -6.07 -17.69 -24.04
C GLY A 92 -4.88 -18.11 -24.87
N ALA A 93 -4.53 -17.21 -25.82
CA ALA A 93 -3.28 -17.25 -26.54
C ALA A 93 -2.85 -15.81 -26.85
N ALA A 94 -1.56 -15.53 -26.83
CA ALA A 94 -1.05 -14.19 -27.08
C ALA A 94 0.19 -14.21 -27.98
N THR A 95 0.38 -13.13 -28.72
CA THR A 95 1.59 -12.87 -29.50
C THR A 95 1.85 -11.38 -29.55
N LEU A 96 3.07 -11.00 -29.93
CA LEU A 96 3.43 -9.61 -30.15
C LEU A 96 3.35 -9.30 -31.65
N GLY A 97 2.81 -8.13 -31.99
CA GLY A 97 2.70 -7.75 -33.39
C GLY A 97 2.33 -6.28 -33.59
N ALA A 98 2.44 -5.86 -34.84
CA ALA A 98 2.03 -4.53 -35.23
C ALA A 98 0.52 -4.49 -35.53
N VAL A 99 -0.10 -3.41 -35.05
CA VAL A 99 -1.47 -3.01 -35.35
C VAL A 99 -1.39 -1.70 -36.14
N LEU A 100 -2.12 -1.60 -37.26
CA LEU A 100 -2.11 -0.41 -38.07
C LEU A 100 -3.49 0.21 -38.17
N LEU A 101 -3.56 1.52 -37.99
CA LEU A 101 -4.71 2.35 -38.33
C LEU A 101 -4.34 3.16 -39.57
N GLY A 102 -4.79 2.70 -40.75
CA GLY A 102 -4.28 3.25 -42.02
C GLY A 102 -2.77 3.03 -42.13
N ASP A 103 -2.00 4.12 -42.15
CA ASP A 103 -0.54 4.09 -42.20
C ASP A 103 0.12 4.28 -40.83
N THR A 104 -0.62 4.46 -39.77
CA THR A 104 -0.10 4.64 -38.38
C THR A 104 0.12 3.28 -37.74
N PRO A 105 1.37 2.86 -37.47
CA PRO A 105 1.66 1.61 -36.80
C PRO A 105 1.72 1.82 -35.29
N ALA A 106 1.26 0.82 -34.52
CA ALA A 106 1.52 0.67 -33.10
C ALA A 106 1.97 -0.77 -32.82
N TYR A 107 2.89 -0.97 -31.89
CA TYR A 107 3.33 -2.29 -31.50
C TYR A 107 2.56 -2.76 -30.27
N ALA A 108 1.79 -3.81 -30.42
CA ALA A 108 0.82 -4.24 -29.41
C ALA A 108 0.95 -5.73 -29.07
N GLN A 109 0.48 -6.08 -27.86
CA GLN A 109 0.16 -7.45 -27.54
C GLN A 109 -1.17 -7.82 -28.20
N LEU A 110 -1.18 -8.89 -28.98
CA LEU A 110 -2.36 -9.44 -29.65
C LEU A 110 -2.84 -10.63 -28.83
N SER A 111 -4.02 -10.55 -28.23
CA SER A 111 -4.54 -11.55 -27.31
C SER A 111 -5.84 -12.15 -27.84
N GLY A 112 -5.85 -13.45 -28.07
CA GLY A 112 -7.04 -14.24 -28.38
C GLY A 112 -7.63 -14.81 -27.10
N LEU A 113 -8.90 -14.50 -26.80
CA LEU A 113 -9.59 -14.89 -25.58
C LEU A 113 -10.91 -15.57 -25.89
N ASP A 114 -11.37 -16.46 -25.01
CA ASP A 114 -12.67 -17.10 -25.10
C ASP A 114 -13.83 -16.26 -24.51
N ALA A 115 -15.01 -16.84 -24.46
CA ALA A 115 -16.22 -16.14 -24.04
C ALA A 115 -16.24 -15.71 -22.55
N ASN A 116 -15.42 -16.32 -21.71
CA ASN A 116 -15.33 -16.00 -20.28
C ASN A 116 -14.34 -14.86 -19.98
N ALA A 117 -13.73 -14.29 -21.01
CA ALA A 117 -12.66 -13.30 -20.87
C ALA A 117 -13.06 -12.06 -20.07
N GLU A 118 -14.27 -11.53 -20.28
CA GLU A 118 -14.75 -10.34 -19.58
C GLU A 118 -14.81 -10.55 -18.07
N GLU A 119 -15.28 -11.71 -17.64
CA GLU A 119 -15.36 -12.08 -16.22
C GLU A 119 -13.99 -12.42 -15.63
N VAL A 120 -13.26 -13.32 -16.31
CA VAL A 120 -11.97 -13.82 -15.80
C VAL A 120 -10.90 -12.74 -15.75
N HIS A 121 -10.83 -11.88 -16.76
CA HIS A 121 -9.86 -10.79 -16.81
C HIS A 121 -10.40 -9.47 -16.24
N ALA A 122 -11.65 -9.43 -15.76
CA ALA A 122 -12.31 -8.23 -15.23
C ALA A 122 -12.21 -7.03 -16.20
N LEU A 123 -12.44 -7.27 -17.48
CA LEU A 123 -12.31 -6.25 -18.51
C LEU A 123 -13.49 -5.28 -18.44
N HIS A 124 -13.22 -4.01 -18.17
CA HIS A 124 -14.24 -2.97 -18.10
C HIS A 124 -14.30 -2.17 -19.40
N VAL A 125 -15.43 -2.20 -20.08
CA VAL A 125 -15.64 -1.45 -21.32
C VAL A 125 -15.83 0.03 -20.99
N GLU A 126 -14.97 0.89 -21.53
CA GLU A 126 -15.07 2.35 -21.44
C GLU A 126 -15.94 2.95 -22.53
N THR A 127 -15.81 2.43 -23.75
CA THR A 127 -16.54 2.91 -24.92
C THR A 127 -16.86 1.75 -25.85
N GLY A 128 -18.07 1.73 -26.40
CA GLY A 128 -18.52 0.65 -27.27
C GLY A 128 -19.05 -0.56 -26.52
N ARG A 129 -18.62 -1.77 -26.89
CA ARG A 129 -19.05 -3.03 -26.28
C ARG A 129 -17.92 -4.07 -26.34
N PHE A 130 -18.02 -5.10 -25.51
CA PHE A 130 -17.21 -6.31 -25.63
C PHE A 130 -17.76 -7.25 -26.74
N PHE A 131 -17.17 -8.41 -26.91
CA PHE A 131 -17.60 -9.39 -27.92
C PHE A 131 -18.97 -9.98 -27.60
N LEU A 132 -19.76 -10.24 -28.64
CA LEU A 132 -21.01 -10.98 -28.52
C LEU A 132 -20.73 -12.50 -28.53
N PRO A 133 -21.57 -13.32 -27.88
CA PRO A 133 -21.38 -14.78 -27.87
C PRO A 133 -21.28 -15.41 -29.29
N GLY A 134 -22.01 -14.88 -30.25
CA GLY A 134 -21.94 -15.33 -31.65
C GLY A 134 -20.60 -15.03 -32.34
N GLU A 135 -19.91 -13.96 -31.94
CA GLU A 135 -18.63 -13.54 -32.54
C GLU A 135 -17.49 -14.50 -32.16
N PHE A 136 -17.58 -15.14 -30.97
CA PHE A 136 -16.63 -16.17 -30.57
C PHE A 136 -16.76 -17.46 -31.40
N LEU A 137 -17.98 -17.80 -31.81
CA LEU A 137 -18.26 -19.03 -32.57
C LEU A 137 -18.02 -18.83 -34.07
N ALA A 138 -18.38 -17.68 -34.60
CA ALA A 138 -18.30 -17.38 -36.04
C ALA A 138 -16.88 -17.04 -36.52
N GLY A 139 -15.94 -16.77 -35.60
CA GLY A 139 -14.62 -16.29 -35.97
C GLY A 139 -14.65 -14.92 -36.65
N ASP A 140 -15.53 -14.03 -36.17
CA ASP A 140 -15.73 -12.72 -36.76
C ASP A 140 -14.48 -11.83 -36.63
N THR A 141 -14.25 -10.99 -37.61
CA THR A 141 -13.12 -10.06 -37.67
C THR A 141 -13.41 -8.79 -36.86
N VAL A 142 -13.56 -8.97 -35.54
CA VAL A 142 -13.78 -7.90 -34.56
C VAL A 142 -12.62 -7.84 -33.56
N THR A 143 -12.34 -6.64 -33.06
CA THR A 143 -11.31 -6.44 -32.03
C THR A 143 -11.78 -5.45 -30.99
N VAL A 144 -11.32 -5.64 -29.77
CA VAL A 144 -11.42 -4.69 -28.65
C VAL A 144 -10.00 -4.28 -28.31
N VAL A 145 -9.76 -3.02 -28.07
CA VAL A 145 -8.43 -2.49 -27.73
C VAL A 145 -8.43 -1.92 -26.32
N ASP A 146 -7.30 -1.93 -25.65
CA ASP A 146 -7.17 -1.21 -24.39
C ASP A 146 -7.00 0.30 -24.63
N HIS A 147 -7.13 1.08 -23.57
CA HIS A 147 -7.05 2.54 -23.64
C HIS A 147 -5.66 3.00 -24.12
N ALA A 148 -4.58 2.33 -23.69
CA ALA A 148 -3.21 2.66 -24.07
C ALA A 148 -3.02 2.54 -25.59
N LEU A 149 -3.44 1.42 -26.19
CA LEU A 149 -3.36 1.23 -27.65
C LEU A 149 -4.25 2.23 -28.40
N ALA A 150 -5.42 2.54 -27.83
CA ALA A 150 -6.32 3.53 -28.43
C ALA A 150 -5.68 4.93 -28.48
N VAL A 151 -4.96 5.33 -27.41
CA VAL A 151 -4.21 6.59 -27.37
C VAL A 151 -3.01 6.55 -28.32
N ALA A 152 -2.28 5.42 -28.41
CA ALA A 152 -1.14 5.27 -29.31
C ALA A 152 -1.56 5.43 -30.78
N LEU A 153 -2.70 4.83 -31.18
CA LEU A 153 -3.21 4.88 -32.56
C LEU A 153 -3.94 6.20 -32.89
N SER A 154 -4.59 6.82 -31.90
CA SER A 154 -5.36 8.05 -32.10
C SER A 154 -5.26 8.99 -30.86
N PRO A 155 -4.14 9.71 -30.72
CA PRO A 155 -3.87 10.54 -29.54
C PRO A 155 -4.88 11.65 -29.31
N GLU A 156 -5.43 12.23 -30.40
CA GLU A 156 -6.37 13.36 -30.29
C GLU A 156 -7.78 12.91 -29.89
N ASN A 157 -8.22 11.73 -30.33
CA ASN A 157 -9.53 11.21 -30.02
C ASN A 157 -9.55 9.67 -29.97
N PRO A 158 -9.13 9.05 -28.88
CA PRO A 158 -9.09 7.60 -28.74
C PRO A 158 -10.45 6.93 -28.94
N GLN A 159 -11.52 7.58 -28.51
CA GLN A 159 -12.89 7.05 -28.59
C GLN A 159 -13.40 6.93 -30.03
N ALA A 160 -12.90 7.73 -30.97
CA ALA A 160 -13.25 7.66 -32.38
C ALA A 160 -12.75 6.38 -33.08
N LEU A 161 -11.90 5.57 -32.40
CA LEU A 161 -11.47 4.28 -32.91
C LEU A 161 -12.61 3.28 -33.02
N VAL A 162 -13.64 3.38 -32.18
CA VAL A 162 -14.78 2.47 -32.20
C VAL A 162 -15.51 2.59 -33.55
N GLY A 163 -15.66 1.46 -34.22
CA GLY A 163 -16.24 1.37 -35.57
C GLY A 163 -15.22 1.43 -36.70
N GLN A 164 -13.98 1.88 -36.47
CA GLN A 164 -12.91 1.88 -37.46
C GLN A 164 -12.33 0.47 -37.69
N ARG A 165 -11.55 0.33 -38.74
CA ARG A 165 -10.87 -0.93 -39.07
C ARG A 165 -9.38 -0.81 -38.81
N LEU A 166 -8.87 -1.76 -38.03
CA LEU A 166 -7.44 -1.95 -37.79
C LEU A 166 -6.94 -3.13 -38.63
N THR A 167 -5.73 -3.00 -39.14
CA THR A 167 -5.04 -4.14 -39.74
C THR A 167 -4.20 -4.83 -38.65
N VAL A 168 -4.56 -6.08 -38.36
CA VAL A 168 -3.87 -6.92 -37.36
C VAL A 168 -3.36 -8.15 -38.07
N GLY A 169 -2.04 -8.30 -38.13
CA GLY A 169 -1.44 -9.32 -38.95
C GLY A 169 -1.79 -9.13 -40.46
N ASN A 170 -2.52 -10.09 -41.00
CA ASN A 170 -2.98 -10.05 -42.42
C ASN A 170 -4.49 -9.82 -42.58
N ARG A 171 -5.20 -9.48 -41.51
CA ARG A 171 -6.65 -9.30 -41.50
C ARG A 171 -7.05 -7.89 -41.06
N GLN A 172 -8.13 -7.38 -41.67
CA GLN A 172 -8.79 -6.17 -41.21
C GLN A 172 -9.83 -6.53 -40.19
N MET A 173 -9.71 -5.94 -38.98
CA MET A 173 -10.62 -6.15 -37.86
C MET A 173 -11.33 -4.86 -37.50
N ARG A 174 -12.62 -4.92 -37.22
CA ARG A 174 -13.41 -3.78 -36.81
C ARG A 174 -13.31 -3.61 -35.29
N VAL A 175 -12.93 -2.43 -34.83
CA VAL A 175 -12.94 -2.08 -33.40
C VAL A 175 -14.39 -1.98 -32.91
N VAL A 176 -14.79 -2.79 -31.94
CA VAL A 176 -16.14 -2.80 -31.35
C VAL A 176 -16.19 -2.18 -29.96
N GLY A 177 -15.04 -2.03 -29.31
CA GLY A 177 -14.96 -1.39 -28.01
C GLY A 177 -13.54 -1.06 -27.58
N ILE A 178 -13.48 -0.23 -26.55
CA ILE A 178 -12.26 0.14 -25.84
C ILE A 178 -12.46 -0.25 -24.38
N VAL A 179 -11.48 -0.96 -23.81
CA VAL A 179 -11.47 -1.37 -22.39
C VAL A 179 -10.43 -0.58 -21.62
N SER A 180 -10.62 -0.48 -20.30
CA SER A 180 -9.65 0.13 -19.41
C SER A 180 -8.33 -0.64 -19.43
N ASP A 181 -7.23 0.07 -19.20
CA ASP A 181 -5.91 -0.55 -19.14
C ASP A 181 -5.85 -1.59 -18.03
N GLN A 182 -5.62 -2.83 -18.39
CA GLN A 182 -5.42 -3.94 -17.45
C GLN A 182 -3.94 -4.31 -17.29
N THR A 183 -3.11 -3.85 -18.22
CA THR A 183 -1.71 -4.25 -18.28
C THR A 183 -0.85 -3.31 -17.44
N VAL A 184 -0.24 -3.85 -16.40
CA VAL A 184 0.88 -3.19 -15.74
C VAL A 184 2.05 -3.22 -16.71
N GLN A 185 2.29 -2.12 -17.39
CA GLN A 185 3.39 -1.98 -18.38
C GLN A 185 4.78 -1.89 -17.70
N LEU A 186 5.04 -2.70 -16.67
CA LEU A 186 6.34 -2.69 -16.00
C LEU A 186 7.50 -3.14 -16.90
N TRP A 187 7.21 -3.90 -17.97
CA TRP A 187 8.25 -4.52 -18.84
C TRP A 187 7.86 -4.61 -20.31
N SER A 188 6.72 -4.09 -20.75
CA SER A 188 6.30 -4.28 -22.13
C SER A 188 6.85 -3.19 -23.06
N ALA A 189 7.57 -3.63 -24.08
CA ALA A 189 7.89 -2.81 -25.24
C ALA A 189 6.65 -2.50 -26.12
N CYS A 190 5.43 -2.78 -25.60
CA CYS A 190 4.17 -2.66 -26.31
C CYS A 190 3.45 -1.37 -25.91
N GLU A 191 2.79 -0.76 -26.86
CA GLU A 191 2.01 0.46 -26.68
C GLU A 191 0.58 0.18 -26.19
N GLY A 192 0.20 -1.11 -26.06
CA GLY A 192 -1.07 -1.57 -25.52
C GLY A 192 -1.43 -2.98 -25.99
N THR A 193 -2.71 -3.37 -25.81
CA THR A 193 -3.23 -4.70 -26.11
C THR A 193 -4.44 -4.62 -27.06
N ALA A 194 -4.43 -5.49 -28.06
CA ALA A 194 -5.59 -5.75 -28.92
C ALA A 194 -6.14 -7.15 -28.63
N TYR A 195 -7.39 -7.19 -28.20
CA TYR A 195 -8.12 -8.42 -27.92
C TYR A 195 -8.94 -8.85 -29.12
N MET A 196 -9.07 -10.15 -29.34
CA MET A 196 -9.91 -10.72 -30.38
C MET A 196 -10.49 -12.08 -29.93
N PRO A 197 -11.56 -12.58 -30.57
CA PRO A 197 -12.04 -13.93 -30.28
C PRO A 197 -10.93 -14.97 -30.50
N LEU A 198 -10.82 -15.94 -29.59
CA LEU A 198 -9.78 -16.96 -29.62
C LEU A 198 -9.75 -17.71 -30.97
N THR A 199 -10.91 -18.07 -31.50
CA THR A 199 -11.03 -18.71 -32.82
C THR A 199 -10.40 -17.87 -33.93
N THR A 200 -10.66 -16.54 -33.93
CA THR A 200 -10.09 -15.60 -34.90
C THR A 200 -8.57 -15.49 -34.74
N PHE A 201 -8.08 -15.50 -33.50
CA PHE A 201 -6.64 -15.48 -33.22
C PHE A 201 -5.94 -16.72 -33.74
N LEU A 202 -6.45 -17.91 -33.39
CA LEU A 202 -5.88 -19.19 -33.80
C LEU A 202 -5.82 -19.32 -35.33
N ASP A 203 -6.88 -18.89 -36.00
CA ASP A 203 -6.94 -18.86 -37.47
C ASP A 203 -5.96 -17.87 -38.12
N THR A 204 -5.81 -16.68 -37.49
CA THR A 204 -4.96 -15.62 -38.07
C THR A 204 -3.47 -15.93 -37.90
N PHE A 205 -3.09 -16.43 -36.73
CA PHE A 205 -1.69 -16.63 -36.37
C PHE A 205 -1.26 -18.11 -36.39
N ARG A 206 -2.16 -19.03 -36.77
CA ARG A 206 -1.92 -20.49 -36.74
C ARG A 206 -1.37 -20.95 -35.39
N GLY A 207 -1.84 -20.31 -34.32
CA GLY A 207 -1.43 -20.58 -32.96
C GLY A 207 -2.17 -21.76 -32.34
N GLN A 208 -1.83 -22.03 -31.11
CA GLN A 208 -2.53 -22.98 -30.21
C GLN A 208 -2.91 -22.23 -28.95
N VAL A 209 -3.83 -22.80 -28.16
CA VAL A 209 -4.12 -22.29 -26.81
C VAL A 209 -2.86 -22.43 -25.98
N GLN A 210 -2.41 -21.32 -25.41
CA GLN A 210 -1.15 -21.26 -24.66
C GLN A 210 -1.37 -21.36 -23.17
N GLU A 211 -2.49 -20.82 -22.69
CA GLU A 211 -2.79 -20.76 -21.27
C GLU A 211 -4.30 -20.88 -20.98
N LEU A 212 -4.61 -21.38 -19.79
CA LEU A 212 -5.91 -21.23 -19.16
C LEU A 212 -5.76 -20.33 -17.94
N THR A 213 -6.48 -19.23 -17.91
CA THR A 213 -6.54 -18.34 -16.77
C THR A 213 -7.81 -18.61 -15.97
N LEU A 214 -7.67 -18.91 -14.68
CA LEU A 214 -8.80 -19.12 -13.77
C LEU A 214 -8.94 -17.90 -12.87
N SER A 215 -10.17 -17.41 -12.66
CA SER A 215 -10.46 -16.42 -11.62
C SER A 215 -10.94 -17.12 -10.36
N ILE A 216 -10.26 -16.90 -9.24
CA ILE A 216 -10.54 -17.59 -7.98
C ILE A 216 -11.66 -16.88 -7.23
N PRO A 217 -12.80 -17.52 -6.97
CA PRO A 217 -13.86 -16.95 -6.18
C PRO A 217 -13.43 -16.66 -4.74
N LYS A 218 -13.95 -15.59 -4.16
CA LYS A 218 -13.65 -15.22 -2.77
C LYS A 218 -13.95 -16.38 -1.82
N GLY A 219 -12.95 -16.76 -1.03
CA GLY A 219 -13.06 -17.81 -0.03
C GLY A 219 -12.45 -19.16 -0.44
N LEU A 220 -11.99 -19.32 -1.68
CA LEU A 220 -11.19 -20.45 -2.13
C LEU A 220 -9.69 -20.11 -2.06
N GLN A 221 -8.87 -21.12 -1.82
CA GLN A 221 -7.41 -20.98 -1.86
C GLN A 221 -6.90 -21.29 -3.27
N ALA A 222 -5.99 -20.47 -3.77
CA ALA A 222 -5.43 -20.60 -5.11
C ALA A 222 -4.83 -21.97 -5.36
N ASP A 223 -4.08 -22.49 -4.39
CA ASP A 223 -3.39 -23.79 -4.50
C ASP A 223 -4.38 -24.95 -4.59
N ALA A 224 -5.46 -24.92 -3.80
CA ALA A 224 -6.50 -25.95 -3.86
C ALA A 224 -7.25 -25.94 -5.20
N VAL A 225 -7.50 -24.76 -5.76
CA VAL A 225 -8.10 -24.61 -7.09
C VAL A 225 -7.14 -25.11 -8.16
N ALA A 226 -5.85 -24.75 -8.06
CA ALA A 226 -4.81 -25.19 -8.99
C ALA A 226 -4.66 -26.72 -8.99
N GLU A 227 -4.54 -27.35 -7.82
CA GLU A 227 -4.46 -28.82 -7.70
C GLU A 227 -5.68 -29.53 -8.31
N THR A 228 -6.90 -28.99 -8.04
CA THR A 228 -8.14 -29.58 -8.58
C THR A 228 -8.19 -29.44 -10.10
N ALA A 229 -7.77 -28.28 -10.63
CA ALA A 229 -7.71 -28.02 -12.07
C ALA A 229 -6.69 -28.94 -12.76
N LEU A 230 -5.49 -29.06 -12.20
CA LEU A 230 -4.46 -29.96 -12.71
C LEU A 230 -4.91 -31.43 -12.69
N ALA A 231 -5.56 -31.87 -11.62
CA ALA A 231 -6.10 -33.22 -11.55
C ALA A 231 -7.15 -33.50 -12.63
N ALA A 232 -8.05 -32.54 -12.92
CA ALA A 232 -9.04 -32.66 -13.97
C ALA A 232 -8.40 -32.70 -15.37
N LEU A 233 -7.40 -31.88 -15.62
CA LEU A 233 -6.67 -31.85 -16.90
C LEU A 233 -5.81 -33.09 -17.09
N SER A 234 -5.13 -33.59 -16.06
CA SER A 234 -4.35 -34.82 -16.11
C SER A 234 -5.23 -36.04 -16.37
N ALA A 235 -6.44 -36.09 -15.82
CA ALA A 235 -7.43 -37.12 -16.11
C ALA A 235 -7.87 -37.11 -17.59
N ALA A 236 -7.85 -35.97 -18.26
CA ALA A 236 -8.10 -35.81 -19.69
C ALA A 236 -6.88 -36.13 -20.57
N GLY A 237 -5.73 -36.42 -19.97
CA GLY A 237 -4.49 -36.85 -20.63
C GLY A 237 -3.58 -35.66 -21.01
N GLY A 238 -2.68 -35.27 -20.14
CA GLY A 238 -1.65 -34.25 -20.39
C GLY A 238 -1.00 -33.83 -19.09
N ASP A 239 0.23 -33.35 -19.17
CA ASP A 239 0.94 -32.76 -18.04
C ASP A 239 0.93 -31.23 -18.19
N PHE A 240 0.48 -30.58 -17.15
CA PHE A 240 0.27 -29.13 -17.11
C PHE A 240 0.85 -28.56 -15.82
N ASP A 241 1.38 -27.35 -15.93
CA ASP A 241 1.86 -26.57 -14.78
C ASP A 241 0.86 -25.49 -14.42
N ALA A 242 0.62 -25.32 -13.12
CA ALA A 242 -0.18 -24.23 -12.61
C ALA A 242 0.71 -23.24 -11.85
N MET A 243 0.56 -21.98 -12.16
CA MET A 243 1.25 -20.88 -11.50
C MET A 243 0.24 -19.95 -10.84
N SER A 244 0.45 -19.66 -9.57
CA SER A 244 -0.29 -18.65 -8.80
C SER A 244 0.68 -17.61 -8.31
N LEU A 245 0.32 -16.33 -8.43
CA LEU A 245 1.13 -15.23 -7.88
C LEU A 245 0.90 -15.01 -6.39
N ALA A 246 0.02 -15.79 -5.75
CA ALA A 246 -0.37 -15.55 -4.36
C ALA A 246 0.82 -15.71 -3.39
N GLU A 247 1.67 -16.72 -3.59
CA GLU A 247 2.85 -16.94 -2.73
C GLU A 247 3.91 -15.87 -2.89
N GLU A 248 4.24 -15.48 -4.13
CA GLU A 248 5.20 -14.41 -4.43
C GLU A 248 4.76 -13.07 -3.86
N ILE A 249 3.46 -12.82 -3.87
CA ILE A 249 2.85 -11.62 -3.31
C ILE A 249 2.93 -11.61 -1.79
N ASP A 250 2.63 -12.72 -1.15
CA ASP A 250 2.75 -12.83 0.31
C ASP A 250 4.20 -12.72 0.76
N ALA A 251 5.14 -13.25 -0.01
CA ALA A 251 6.57 -13.04 0.19
C ALA A 251 6.95 -11.56 0.05
N ALA A 252 6.47 -10.88 -0.98
CA ALA A 252 6.71 -9.45 -1.19
C ALA A 252 6.12 -8.60 -0.05
N LYS A 253 4.88 -8.88 0.39
CA LYS A 253 4.26 -8.23 1.55
C LYS A 253 5.06 -8.48 2.84
N ALA A 254 5.59 -9.68 3.03
CA ALA A 254 6.43 -10.01 4.19
C ALA A 254 7.71 -9.17 4.21
N VAL A 255 8.38 -9.00 3.08
CA VAL A 255 9.57 -8.15 2.94
C VAL A 255 9.23 -6.69 3.27
N ILE A 256 8.15 -6.13 2.72
CA ILE A 256 7.71 -4.76 3.02
C ILE A 256 7.43 -4.60 4.52
N ARG A 257 6.76 -5.57 5.14
CA ARG A 257 6.47 -5.56 6.58
C ARG A 257 7.74 -5.55 7.42
N ILE A 258 8.77 -6.31 7.02
CA ILE A 258 10.08 -6.31 7.70
C ILE A 258 10.72 -4.92 7.60
N PHE A 259 10.74 -4.29 6.42
CA PHE A 259 11.27 -2.94 6.25
C PHE A 259 10.55 -1.91 7.12
N VAL A 260 9.23 -1.91 7.12
CA VAL A 260 8.42 -1.00 7.96
C VAL A 260 8.72 -1.24 9.45
N MET A 261 8.87 -2.50 9.87
CA MET A 261 9.20 -2.85 11.25
C MET A 261 10.59 -2.35 11.65
N VAL A 262 11.60 -2.52 10.81
CA VAL A 262 12.96 -2.02 11.06
C VAL A 262 12.96 -0.50 11.19
N LEU A 263 12.31 0.21 10.28
CA LEU A 263 12.20 1.66 10.34
C LEU A 263 11.43 2.13 11.59
N ALA A 264 10.37 1.41 11.99
CA ALA A 264 9.63 1.69 13.22
C ALA A 264 10.51 1.49 14.47
N CYS A 265 11.38 0.47 14.49
CA CYS A 265 12.35 0.28 15.56
C CYS A 265 13.34 1.45 15.66
N VAL A 266 13.88 1.91 14.53
CA VAL A 266 14.79 3.08 14.51
C VAL A 266 14.07 4.33 15.02
N ALA A 267 12.84 4.57 14.56
CA ALA A 267 12.03 5.70 15.02
C ALA A 267 11.70 5.60 16.52
N ALA A 268 11.44 4.40 17.04
CA ALA A 268 11.24 4.16 18.46
C ALA A 268 12.50 4.52 19.27
N VAL A 269 13.70 4.14 18.81
CA VAL A 269 14.98 4.52 19.47
C VAL A 269 15.14 6.06 19.50
N CYS A 270 14.80 6.75 18.41
CA CYS A 270 14.83 8.21 18.37
C CYS A 270 13.87 8.82 19.40
N MET A 271 12.65 8.26 19.52
CA MET A 271 11.66 8.72 20.49
C MET A 271 12.09 8.45 21.95
N PHE A 272 12.72 7.29 22.23
CA PHE A 272 13.31 6.99 23.53
C PHE A 272 14.40 7.98 23.90
N THR A 273 15.28 8.31 22.95
CA THR A 273 16.35 9.30 23.15
C THR A 273 15.78 10.67 23.48
N GLY A 274 14.73 11.11 22.77
CA GLY A 274 13.97 12.33 23.07
C GLY A 274 13.36 12.30 24.49
N GLY A 275 12.77 11.16 24.88
CA GLY A 275 12.20 10.95 26.22
C GLY A 275 13.26 11.04 27.35
N ILE A 276 14.45 10.47 27.15
CA ILE A 276 15.57 10.62 28.08
C ILE A 276 15.99 12.10 28.20
N GLY A 277 15.93 12.85 27.07
CA GLY A 277 16.15 14.29 27.09
C GLY A 277 15.15 15.02 28.00
N VAL A 278 13.85 14.70 27.90
CA VAL A 278 12.82 15.23 28.81
C VAL A 278 13.10 14.89 30.26
N MET A 279 13.42 13.63 30.55
CA MET A 279 13.77 13.18 31.91
C MET A 279 14.95 13.97 32.49
N ASN A 280 16.02 14.12 31.72
CA ASN A 280 17.23 14.84 32.18
C ASN A 280 16.92 16.32 32.50
N ILE A 281 16.12 16.96 31.65
CA ILE A 281 15.75 18.37 31.88
C ILE A 281 14.89 18.51 33.13
N LEU A 282 13.91 17.65 33.32
CA LEU A 282 13.08 17.66 34.51
C LEU A 282 13.89 17.38 35.77
N LEU A 283 14.89 16.50 35.72
CA LEU A 283 15.81 16.25 36.83
C LEU A 283 16.65 17.48 37.20
N VAL A 284 17.09 18.25 36.21
CA VAL A 284 17.79 19.52 36.44
C VAL A 284 16.82 20.56 37.00
N SER A 285 15.62 20.67 36.45
CA SER A 285 14.56 21.57 36.96
C SER A 285 14.21 21.28 38.41
N VAL A 286 14.10 20.00 38.82
CA VAL A 286 13.91 19.62 40.22
C VAL A 286 15.06 20.12 41.11
N ARG A 287 16.32 20.06 40.64
CA ARG A 287 17.49 20.54 41.39
C ARG A 287 17.50 22.07 41.52
N GLU A 288 17.23 22.79 40.42
CA GLU A 288 17.18 24.24 40.40
C GLU A 288 16.05 24.81 41.30
N ARG A 289 14.94 24.08 41.43
CA ARG A 289 13.74 24.48 42.16
C ARG A 289 13.62 23.85 43.57
N ARG A 290 14.69 23.32 44.14
CA ARG A 290 14.69 22.68 45.44
C ARG A 290 14.06 23.52 46.53
N ARG A 291 14.44 24.80 46.60
CA ARG A 291 13.90 25.73 47.61
C ARG A 291 12.39 25.96 47.44
N GLU A 292 11.90 26.11 46.21
CA GLU A 292 10.47 26.26 45.92
C GLU A 292 9.68 25.01 46.36
N ILE A 293 10.22 23.82 46.08
CA ILE A 293 9.63 22.53 46.52
C ILE A 293 9.62 22.42 48.04
N GLY A 294 10.71 22.81 48.68
CA GLY A 294 10.83 22.83 50.13
C GLY A 294 9.79 23.75 50.81
N VAL A 295 9.63 24.96 50.27
CA VAL A 295 8.60 25.93 50.77
C VAL A 295 7.20 25.39 50.55
N MET A 296 6.88 24.85 49.35
CA MET A 296 5.56 24.24 49.09
C MET A 296 5.20 23.16 50.10
N LYS A 297 6.16 22.30 50.42
CA LYS A 297 5.94 21.23 51.41
C LYS A 297 5.85 21.76 52.86
N ALA A 298 6.64 22.78 53.21
CA ALA A 298 6.62 23.39 54.53
C ALA A 298 5.27 24.10 54.84
N VAL A 299 4.62 24.62 53.79
CA VAL A 299 3.27 25.26 53.91
C VAL A 299 2.14 24.23 53.80
N GLY A 300 2.45 22.92 53.83
CA GLY A 300 1.46 21.83 53.86
C GLY A 300 1.15 21.15 52.51
N GLY A 301 1.95 21.39 51.48
CA GLY A 301 1.84 20.70 50.21
C GLY A 301 2.16 19.20 50.35
N THR A 302 1.31 18.33 49.83
CA THR A 302 1.54 16.87 49.87
C THR A 302 2.55 16.43 48.81
N SER A 303 3.26 15.30 49.09
CA SER A 303 4.19 14.68 48.14
C SER A 303 3.53 14.33 46.80
N ALA A 304 2.23 13.92 46.85
CA ALA A 304 1.46 13.62 45.64
C ALA A 304 1.19 14.88 44.79
N GLN A 305 0.94 16.03 45.42
CA GLN A 305 0.72 17.30 44.71
C GLN A 305 2.01 17.78 44.01
N VAL A 306 3.17 17.64 44.66
CA VAL A 306 4.46 17.96 44.07
C VAL A 306 4.78 17.01 42.91
N GLY A 307 4.57 15.69 43.10
CA GLY A 307 4.77 14.70 42.01
C GLY A 307 3.87 14.97 40.82
N LEU A 308 2.59 15.28 41.05
CA LEU A 308 1.64 15.60 39.98
C LEU A 308 2.03 16.85 39.20
N LEU A 309 2.59 17.89 39.86
CA LEU A 309 3.08 19.11 39.19
C LEU A 309 4.18 18.75 38.12
N PHE A 310 5.14 17.93 38.50
CA PHE A 310 6.21 17.52 37.57
C PHE A 310 5.73 16.55 36.47
N LEU A 311 4.72 15.70 36.78
CA LEU A 311 4.08 14.88 35.74
C LEU A 311 3.30 15.73 34.74
N LEU A 312 2.61 16.76 35.16
CA LEU A 312 1.94 17.73 34.28
C LEU A 312 2.96 18.52 33.43
N GLU A 313 4.10 18.87 34.03
CA GLU A 313 5.18 19.51 33.28
C GLU A 313 5.76 18.56 32.21
N ALA A 314 5.98 17.28 32.52
CA ALA A 314 6.38 16.26 31.55
C ALA A 314 5.35 16.08 30.42
N ALA A 315 4.06 16.00 30.79
CA ALA A 315 2.97 15.92 29.82
C ALA A 315 2.92 17.13 28.89
N SER A 316 3.20 18.34 29.41
CA SER A 316 3.26 19.57 28.61
C SER A 316 4.39 19.51 27.57
N TYR A 317 5.59 19.02 27.94
CA TYR A 317 6.68 18.79 26.99
C TYR A 317 6.30 17.75 25.92
N ALA A 318 5.63 16.66 26.32
CA ALA A 318 5.20 15.63 25.41
C ALA A 318 4.14 16.12 24.41
N VAL A 319 3.19 16.91 24.86
CA VAL A 319 2.15 17.51 23.99
C VAL A 319 2.78 18.51 23.01
N LEU A 320 3.64 19.41 23.49
CA LEU A 320 4.32 20.38 22.62
C LEU A 320 5.25 19.69 21.62
N GLY A 321 6.01 18.67 22.07
CA GLY A 321 6.82 17.82 21.20
C GLY A 321 5.98 17.06 20.20
N GLY A 322 4.81 16.57 20.64
CA GLY A 322 3.84 15.90 19.77
C GLY A 322 3.30 16.79 18.67
N ILE A 323 2.88 18.01 19.00
CA ILE A 323 2.40 18.99 18.02
C ILE A 323 3.50 19.33 17.00
N LEU A 324 4.73 19.57 17.49
CA LEU A 324 5.88 19.83 16.61
C LEU A 324 6.20 18.60 15.75
N GLY A 325 6.12 17.40 16.34
CA GLY A 325 6.33 16.12 15.63
C GLY A 325 5.32 15.89 14.51
N VAL A 326 4.05 16.18 14.77
CA VAL A 326 3.00 16.12 13.73
C VAL A 326 3.26 17.11 12.61
N ALA A 327 3.69 18.35 12.93
CA ALA A 327 4.03 19.34 11.93
C ALA A 327 5.24 18.91 11.08
N LEU A 328 6.33 18.46 11.72
CA LEU A 328 7.52 17.95 11.04
C LEU A 328 7.21 16.69 10.22
N GLY A 329 6.50 15.73 10.79
CA GLY A 329 6.07 14.51 10.10
C GLY A 329 5.21 14.82 8.89
N GLY A 330 4.28 15.77 9.01
CA GLY A 330 3.44 16.21 7.89
C GLY A 330 4.23 16.83 6.73
N ILE A 331 5.26 17.63 7.06
CA ILE A 331 6.18 18.16 6.05
C ILE A 331 6.96 17.03 5.38
N MET A 332 7.50 16.09 6.17
CA MET A 332 8.27 14.95 5.67
C MET A 332 7.41 14.03 4.78
N VAL A 333 6.17 13.73 5.19
CA VAL A 333 5.24 12.93 4.39
C VAL A 333 4.96 13.60 3.04
N ARG A 334 4.75 14.92 3.01
CA ARG A 334 4.54 15.64 1.74
C ARG A 334 5.77 15.65 0.84
N VAL A 335 6.95 15.93 1.42
CA VAL A 335 8.19 16.02 0.65
C VAL A 335 8.59 14.65 0.10
N PHE A 336 8.69 13.65 0.96
CA PHE A 336 9.10 12.31 0.53
C PHE A 336 8.02 11.60 -0.29
N GLY A 337 6.73 11.73 0.11
CA GLY A 337 5.62 11.19 -0.69
C GLY A 337 5.60 11.76 -2.11
N GLY A 338 5.82 13.07 -2.25
CA GLY A 338 5.93 13.71 -3.56
C GLY A 338 7.12 13.22 -4.41
N TRP A 339 8.28 12.95 -3.78
CA TRP A 339 9.46 12.43 -4.50
C TRP A 339 9.29 11.01 -5.01
N ILE A 340 8.58 10.16 -4.26
CA ILE A 340 8.37 8.75 -4.62
C ILE A 340 7.02 8.50 -5.29
N GLY A 341 6.24 9.56 -5.58
CA GLY A 341 4.95 9.46 -6.25
C GLY A 341 3.83 8.85 -5.40
N LEU A 342 4.03 8.73 -4.07
CA LEU A 342 3.02 8.21 -3.15
C LEU A 342 2.05 9.30 -2.70
N GLN A 343 0.76 9.09 -2.90
CA GLN A 343 -0.29 9.96 -2.37
C GLN A 343 -0.58 9.60 -0.91
N ALA A 344 0.30 10.04 0.00
CA ALA A 344 0.13 9.83 1.43
C ALA A 344 -0.42 11.10 2.10
N ALA A 345 -1.50 10.98 2.86
CA ALA A 345 -2.10 12.06 3.63
C ALA A 345 -2.12 11.70 5.11
N LEU A 346 -1.92 12.71 5.97
CA LEU A 346 -2.12 12.55 7.40
C LEU A 346 -3.60 12.40 7.69
N THR A 347 -3.98 11.29 8.30
CA THR A 347 -5.34 11.05 8.78
C THR A 347 -5.40 11.20 10.30
N LEU A 348 -6.59 11.49 10.84
CA LEU A 348 -6.80 11.49 12.29
C LEU A 348 -6.49 10.13 12.92
N GLU A 349 -6.66 9.05 12.17
CA GLU A 349 -6.35 7.68 12.59
C GLU A 349 -4.85 7.45 12.80
N THR A 350 -3.98 8.18 12.13
CA THR A 350 -2.52 8.10 12.32
C THR A 350 -2.02 9.12 13.34
N VAL A 351 -2.58 10.33 13.36
CA VAL A 351 -2.17 11.42 14.24
C VAL A 351 -2.56 11.17 15.70
N LEU A 352 -3.80 10.74 15.97
CA LEU A 352 -4.28 10.54 17.35
C LEU A 352 -3.50 9.46 18.12
N PRO A 353 -3.28 8.24 17.61
CA PRO A 353 -2.48 7.24 18.32
C PRO A 353 -1.03 7.69 18.52
N THR A 354 -0.44 8.42 17.55
CA THR A 354 0.92 8.95 17.66
C THR A 354 1.02 9.98 18.80
N LEU A 355 0.08 10.92 18.90
CA LEU A 355 0.02 11.89 20.00
C LEU A 355 -0.23 11.22 21.36
N ALA A 356 -1.13 10.23 21.40
CA ALA A 356 -1.41 9.48 22.62
C ALA A 356 -0.16 8.71 23.08
N GLY A 357 0.51 8.01 22.18
CA GLY A 357 1.76 7.30 22.45
C GLY A 357 2.87 8.23 22.93
N ALA A 358 3.04 9.38 22.29
CA ALA A 358 3.99 10.41 22.72
C ALA A 358 3.70 10.92 24.13
N THR A 359 2.43 11.15 24.44
CA THR A 359 2.01 11.62 25.78
C THR A 359 2.28 10.56 26.84
N VAL A 360 1.96 9.29 26.57
CA VAL A 360 2.24 8.16 27.46
C VAL A 360 3.73 8.04 27.75
N LEU A 361 4.57 8.11 26.69
CA LEU A 361 6.01 8.07 26.86
C LEU A 361 6.55 9.27 27.63
N GLY A 362 6.07 10.48 27.37
CA GLY A 362 6.43 11.65 28.15
C GLY A 362 6.09 11.50 29.65
N LEU A 363 4.95 10.90 29.96
CA LEU A 363 4.58 10.58 31.33
C LEU A 363 5.54 9.52 31.94
N ILE A 364 5.86 8.46 31.22
CA ILE A 364 6.79 7.41 31.67
C ILE A 364 8.15 8.02 32.06
N PHE A 365 8.73 8.84 31.17
CA PHE A 365 10.01 9.51 31.43
C PHE A 365 9.89 10.62 32.50
N GLY A 366 8.69 11.18 32.72
CA GLY A 366 8.38 12.14 33.77
C GLY A 366 8.26 11.52 35.17
N VAL A 367 8.00 10.20 35.30
CA VAL A 367 7.81 9.53 36.60
C VAL A 367 9.06 9.63 37.48
N ALA A 368 10.25 9.39 36.94
CA ALA A 368 11.48 9.40 37.74
C ALA A 368 11.78 10.79 38.36
N PRO A 369 11.77 11.92 37.63
CA PRO A 369 11.89 13.24 38.22
C PRO A 369 10.75 13.61 39.17
N ALA A 370 9.51 13.26 38.84
CA ALA A 370 8.35 13.51 39.70
C ALA A 370 8.50 12.79 41.06
N LEU A 371 8.93 11.53 41.07
CA LEU A 371 9.19 10.78 42.30
C LEU A 371 10.33 11.39 43.13
N ARG A 372 11.41 11.87 42.47
CA ARG A 372 12.50 12.57 43.17
C ARG A 372 12.03 13.85 43.85
N ALA A 373 11.24 14.66 43.13
CA ALA A 373 10.64 15.88 43.72
C ALA A 373 9.66 15.54 44.88
N ALA A 374 8.83 14.51 44.68
CA ALA A 374 7.87 14.06 45.69
C ALA A 374 8.53 13.54 46.95
N ARG A 375 9.69 12.93 46.88
CA ARG A 375 10.43 12.37 48.04
C ARG A 375 11.34 13.37 48.74
N MET A 376 11.47 14.60 48.25
CA MET A 376 12.35 15.62 48.83
C MET A 376 11.91 16.02 50.25
N VAL A 377 12.84 16.03 51.19
CA VAL A 377 12.60 16.43 52.59
C VAL A 377 12.68 17.95 52.72
N PRO A 378 11.65 18.65 53.28
CA PRO A 378 11.61 20.11 53.34
C PRO A 378 12.81 20.75 54.07
N VAL A 379 13.26 20.11 55.15
CA VAL A 379 14.39 20.61 55.96
C VAL A 379 15.69 20.62 55.17
N GLU A 380 15.96 19.55 54.36
CA GLU A 380 17.17 19.45 53.52
C GLU A 380 17.08 20.43 52.34
N ALA A 381 15.87 20.66 51.81
CA ALA A 381 15.65 21.55 50.69
C ALA A 381 15.85 23.02 51.06
N LEU A 382 15.65 23.40 52.31
CA LEU A 382 15.80 24.76 52.83
C LEU A 382 17.17 25.05 53.43
N ARG A 383 17.93 24.01 53.79
CA ARG A 383 19.24 24.12 54.48
C ARG A 383 20.45 24.26 53.58
N GLN A 384 20.37 23.92 52.30
CA GLN A 384 21.44 24.10 51.33
C GLN A 384 21.36 25.49 50.72
N GLU A 385 22.40 26.30 50.99
CA GLU A 385 22.74 27.50 50.22
C GLU A 385 23.23 27.18 48.80
#